data_afbaa49d5f6a2ac9753ca49eb4fce0c8
#
_entry.id   afbaa49d5f6a2ac9753ca49eb4fce0c8
#
_cell.length_a   1.000
_cell.length_b   1.000
_cell.length_c   1.000
_cell.angle_alpha   90.00
_cell.angle_beta   90.00
_cell.angle_gamma   90.00
#
_symmetry.space_group_name_H-M   'P 1'
#
loop_
_entity.id
_entity.type
_entity.pdbx_description
1 polymer ?
#
loop_
_entity_poly.entity_id
_entity_poly.type
_entity_poly.pdbx_seq_one_letter_code
_entity_poly.pdbx_strand_id
1 'polypeptide(L)'
;MLQLQPISYSEACDFIKLHHRHHLPPQGWKFGIAVNCDGVIVGVITVGRPVARHYDDGWTLEVTRCATDGTKNAPSMLYGAARRAAFAMGYKRLITYTLQSEPGTSLF
;
A
#
# COMPACT_ATOMS: atom_id res chain seq x y z
N MET A 1 -8.77 4.51 -17.96
CA MET A 1 -7.64 5.30 -17.44
C MET A 1 -7.54 5.09 -15.94
N LEU A 2 -6.33 4.88 -15.45
CA LEU A 2 -6.11 4.70 -14.02
C LEU A 2 -6.13 6.04 -13.29
N GLN A 3 -6.85 6.09 -12.17
CA GLN A 3 -6.92 7.28 -11.33
C GLN A 3 -6.75 6.88 -9.87
N LEU A 4 -6.05 7.73 -9.12
CA LEU A 4 -5.90 7.54 -7.69
C LEU A 4 -7.13 8.08 -6.96
N GLN A 5 -7.46 7.44 -5.84
CA GLN A 5 -8.57 7.90 -5.00
C GLN A 5 -8.31 7.56 -3.53
N PRO A 6 -8.94 8.29 -2.61
CA PRO A 6 -8.88 7.90 -1.21
C PRO A 6 -9.66 6.61 -0.98
N ILE A 7 -9.32 5.92 0.10
CA ILE A 7 -10.03 4.69 0.47
C ILE A 7 -10.05 4.57 1.99
N SER A 8 -11.13 4.04 2.53
CA SER A 8 -11.22 3.79 3.95
C SER A 8 -10.51 2.49 4.33
N TYR A 9 -10.20 2.35 5.61
CA TYR A 9 -9.57 1.12 6.11
C TYR A 9 -10.46 -0.10 5.80
N SER A 10 -11.76 0.02 6.04
CA SER A 10 -12.70 -1.08 5.81
C SER A 10 -12.71 -1.50 4.34
N GLU A 11 -12.78 -0.55 3.43
CA GLU A 11 -12.77 -0.85 2.00
C GLU A 11 -11.45 -1.47 1.56
N ALA A 12 -10.34 -0.98 2.10
CA ALA A 12 -9.02 -1.52 1.78
C ALA A 12 -8.91 -2.97 2.25
N CYS A 13 -9.39 -3.26 3.46
CA CYS A 13 -9.38 -4.62 4.00
C CYS A 13 -10.22 -5.57 3.15
N ASP A 14 -11.38 -5.12 2.70
CA ASP A 14 -12.24 -5.93 1.84
C ASP A 14 -11.55 -6.28 0.53
N PHE A 15 -10.90 -5.30 -0.09
CA PHE A 15 -10.17 -5.53 -1.33
C PHE A 15 -9.01 -6.51 -1.12
N ILE A 16 -8.26 -6.35 -0.02
CA ILE A 16 -7.13 -7.23 0.28
C ILE A 16 -7.60 -8.67 0.48
N LYS A 17 -8.69 -8.87 1.21
CA LYS A 17 -9.26 -10.20 1.42
C LYS A 17 -9.67 -10.85 0.11
N LEU A 18 -10.23 -10.06 -0.79
CA LEU A 18 -10.73 -10.59 -2.05
C LEU A 18 -9.60 -11.01 -2.98
N HIS A 19 -8.51 -10.24 -3.02
CA HIS A 19 -7.44 -10.43 -4.00
C HIS A 19 -6.17 -11.07 -3.42
N HIS A 20 -6.02 -11.08 -2.10
CA HIS A 20 -4.86 -11.64 -1.41
C HIS A 20 -5.31 -12.44 -0.21
N ARG A 21 -6.02 -13.53 -0.47
CA ARG A 21 -6.67 -14.33 0.58
C ARG A 21 -5.72 -15.00 1.57
N HIS A 22 -4.43 -15.05 1.27
CA HIS A 22 -3.43 -15.57 2.21
C HIS A 22 -2.85 -14.49 3.10
N HIS A 23 -3.23 -13.24 2.88
CA HIS A 23 -2.72 -12.12 3.65
C HIS A 23 -3.82 -11.58 4.55
N LEU A 24 -3.49 -11.42 5.82
CA LEU A 24 -4.38 -10.76 6.76
C LEU A 24 -4.39 -9.26 6.49
N PRO A 25 -5.49 -8.58 6.82
CA PRO A 25 -5.49 -7.12 6.76
C PRO A 25 -4.37 -6.55 7.62
N PRO A 26 -3.84 -5.37 7.27
CA PRO A 26 -2.77 -4.77 8.06
C PRO A 26 -3.29 -4.35 9.43
N GLN A 27 -2.50 -4.55 10.46
CA GLN A 27 -2.85 -4.13 11.82
C GLN A 27 -2.61 -2.65 12.04
N GLY A 28 -1.60 -2.08 11.36
CA GLY A 28 -1.29 -0.67 11.46
C GLY A 28 -1.87 0.10 10.27
N TRP A 29 -2.35 1.30 10.52
CA TRP A 29 -2.94 2.13 9.47
C TRP A 29 -2.65 3.58 9.75
N LYS A 30 -1.92 4.22 8.86
CA LYS A 30 -1.80 5.67 8.81
C LYS A 30 -2.68 6.23 7.71
N PHE A 31 -2.58 5.63 6.51
CA PHE A 31 -3.44 6.00 5.39
C PHE A 31 -3.44 4.87 4.36
N GLY A 32 -4.37 4.95 3.46
CA GLY A 32 -4.42 4.07 2.30
C GLY A 32 -4.80 4.86 1.06
N ILE A 33 -4.45 4.31 -0.08
CA ILE A 33 -4.77 4.91 -1.38
C ILE A 33 -5.25 3.78 -2.26
N ALA A 34 -6.25 4.08 -3.09
CA ALA A 34 -6.71 3.14 -4.09
C ALA A 34 -6.43 3.70 -5.48
N VAL A 35 -6.36 2.81 -6.44
CA VAL A 35 -6.36 3.17 -7.84
C VAL A 35 -7.58 2.52 -8.48
N ASN A 36 -8.29 3.29 -9.30
CA ASN A 36 -9.44 2.79 -10.02
C ASN A 36 -9.18 2.85 -11.52
N CYS A 37 -9.90 2.02 -12.25
CA CYS A 37 -9.95 2.06 -13.70
C CYS A 37 -11.41 2.29 -14.07
N ASP A 38 -11.71 3.48 -14.56
CA ASP A 38 -13.07 3.89 -14.94
C ASP A 38 -14.09 3.66 -13.82
N GLY A 39 -13.67 4.01 -12.59
CA GLY A 39 -14.54 3.94 -11.42
C GLY A 39 -14.53 2.63 -10.64
N VAL A 40 -13.84 1.62 -11.15
CA VAL A 40 -13.72 0.33 -10.48
C VAL A 40 -12.36 0.22 -9.82
N ILE A 41 -12.33 -0.05 -8.51
CA ILE A 41 -11.07 -0.19 -7.79
C ILE A 41 -10.33 -1.43 -8.29
N VAL A 42 -9.10 -1.23 -8.74
CA VAL A 42 -8.23 -2.32 -9.24
C VAL A 42 -6.99 -2.52 -8.38
N GLY A 43 -6.76 -1.67 -7.40
CA GLY A 43 -5.64 -1.84 -6.50
C GLY A 43 -5.74 -0.95 -5.28
N VAL A 44 -5.11 -1.38 -4.19
CA VAL A 44 -5.01 -0.58 -2.96
C VAL A 44 -3.61 -0.72 -2.38
N ILE A 45 -3.18 0.32 -1.69
CA ILE A 45 -1.94 0.29 -0.92
C ILE A 45 -2.26 0.81 0.47
N THR A 46 -1.70 0.17 1.48
CA THR A 46 -1.86 0.59 2.87
C THR A 46 -0.50 0.92 3.45
N VAL A 47 -0.46 1.98 4.24
CA VAL A 47 0.77 2.50 4.83
C VAL A 47 0.56 2.70 6.31
N GLY A 48 1.52 2.26 7.11
CA GLY A 48 1.43 2.37 8.55
C GLY A 48 2.81 2.45 9.19
N ARG A 49 2.83 2.32 10.52
CA ARG A 49 4.09 2.30 11.25
C ARG A 49 4.88 1.03 10.90
N PRO A 50 6.21 1.11 10.88
CA PRO A 50 7.02 -0.07 10.58
C PRO A 50 6.74 -1.19 11.57
N VAL A 51 6.64 -2.41 11.05
CA VAL A 51 6.44 -3.60 11.88
C VAL A 51 7.69 -3.89 12.70
N ALA A 52 8.86 -3.71 12.09
CA ALA A 52 10.13 -3.89 12.80
C ALA A 52 10.41 -2.68 13.68
N ARG A 53 10.60 -2.93 14.98
CA ARG A 53 10.77 -1.85 15.95
C ARG A 53 11.92 -0.89 15.64
N HIS A 54 13.03 -1.43 15.13
CA HIS A 54 14.21 -0.61 14.89
C HIS A 54 14.04 0.37 13.74
N TYR A 55 13.01 0.20 12.93
CA TYR A 55 12.66 1.18 11.89
C TYR A 55 11.60 2.18 12.35
N ASP A 56 10.97 1.94 13.50
CA ASP A 56 9.87 2.78 13.98
C ASP A 56 10.44 3.96 14.78
N ASP A 57 11.09 4.87 14.06
CA ASP A 57 11.81 6.01 14.64
C ASP A 57 11.02 7.31 14.58
N GLY A 58 9.76 7.27 14.17
CA GLY A 58 8.93 8.46 14.03
C GLY A 58 9.08 9.17 12.69
N TRP A 59 10.06 8.79 11.89
CA TRP A 59 10.34 9.40 10.58
C TRP A 59 10.16 8.43 9.42
N THR A 60 9.83 7.18 9.71
CA THR A 60 9.73 6.12 8.73
C THR A 60 8.32 5.56 8.73
N LEU A 61 7.77 5.35 7.54
CA LEU A 61 6.54 4.59 7.35
C LEU A 61 6.84 3.35 6.54
N GLU A 62 5.93 2.40 6.61
CA GLU A 62 6.05 1.14 5.89
C GLU A 62 4.81 0.90 5.04
N VAL A 63 5.02 0.44 3.80
CA VAL A 63 3.94 -0.10 2.99
C VAL A 63 3.61 -1.48 3.57
N THR A 64 2.49 -1.56 4.26
CA THR A 64 2.10 -2.79 4.95
C THR A 64 1.43 -3.78 4.02
N ARG A 65 0.68 -3.28 3.03
CA ARG A 65 0.07 -4.12 2.00
C ARG A 65 0.00 -3.35 0.70
N CYS A 66 0.15 -4.07 -0.40
CA CYS A 66 -0.15 -3.56 -1.73
C CYS A 66 -0.80 -4.69 -2.52
N ALA A 67 -2.06 -4.53 -2.84
CA ALA A 67 -2.85 -5.55 -3.50
C ALA A 67 -3.47 -4.99 -4.77
N THR A 68 -3.39 -5.74 -5.85
CA THR A 68 -4.02 -5.35 -7.11
C THR A 68 -4.68 -6.57 -7.74
N ASP A 69 -5.54 -6.32 -8.72
CA ASP A 69 -6.18 -7.38 -9.49
C ASP A 69 -5.34 -7.82 -10.69
N GLY A 70 -4.11 -7.34 -10.79
CA GLY A 70 -3.23 -7.63 -11.91
C GLY A 70 -3.19 -6.55 -12.98
N THR A 71 -3.95 -5.48 -12.80
CA THR A 71 -3.96 -4.37 -13.77
C THR A 71 -2.56 -3.78 -13.92
N LYS A 72 -2.11 -3.67 -15.16
CA LYS A 72 -0.79 -3.13 -15.47
C LYS A 72 -0.66 -1.70 -14.95
N ASN A 73 0.50 -1.38 -14.41
CA ASN A 73 0.86 -0.07 -13.86
C ASN A 73 0.17 0.29 -12.55
N ALA A 74 -0.78 -0.51 -12.06
CA ALA A 74 -1.44 -0.20 -10.80
C ALA A 74 -0.47 -0.18 -9.62
N PRO A 75 0.42 -1.18 -9.45
CA PRO A 75 1.38 -1.13 -8.34
C PRO A 75 2.29 0.10 -8.39
N SER A 76 2.81 0.44 -9.56
CA SER A 76 3.70 1.59 -9.72
C SER A 76 3.02 2.89 -9.32
N MET A 77 1.77 3.07 -9.74
CA MET A 77 1.01 4.26 -9.36
C MET A 77 0.79 4.34 -7.86
N LEU A 78 0.45 3.21 -7.25
CA LEU A 78 0.20 3.16 -5.81
C LEU A 78 1.46 3.46 -5.00
N TYR A 79 2.58 2.84 -5.34
CA TYR A 79 3.83 3.10 -4.62
C TYR A 79 4.28 4.54 -4.79
N GLY A 80 4.17 5.09 -5.99
CA GLY A 80 4.51 6.49 -6.23
C GLY A 80 3.64 7.43 -5.42
N ALA A 81 2.33 7.18 -5.38
CA ALA A 81 1.41 7.99 -4.61
C ALA A 81 1.68 7.89 -3.10
N ALA A 82 1.94 6.68 -2.61
CA ALA A 82 2.23 6.47 -1.19
C ALA A 82 3.51 7.22 -0.78
N ARG A 83 4.53 7.17 -1.62
CA ARG A 83 5.79 7.87 -1.37
C ARG A 83 5.58 9.37 -1.29
N ARG A 84 4.85 9.94 -2.26
CA ARG A 84 4.58 11.38 -2.27
C ARG A 84 3.78 11.80 -1.04
N ALA A 85 2.77 10.99 -0.66
CA ALA A 85 1.94 11.29 0.50
C ALA A 85 2.77 11.23 1.79
N ALA A 86 3.58 10.20 1.96
CA ALA A 86 4.42 10.07 3.16
C ALA A 86 5.37 11.25 3.31
N PHE A 87 6.04 11.64 2.22
CA PHE A 87 6.98 12.77 2.27
C PHE A 87 6.26 14.09 2.47
N ALA A 88 5.07 14.25 1.89
CA ALA A 88 4.26 15.45 2.12
C ALA A 88 3.83 15.58 3.58
N MET A 89 3.65 14.47 4.27
CA MET A 89 3.32 14.44 5.70
C MET A 89 4.53 14.70 6.60
N GLY A 90 5.73 14.78 6.04
CA GLY A 90 6.94 15.05 6.80
C GLY A 90 7.79 13.84 7.10
N TYR A 91 7.38 12.66 6.68
CA TYR A 91 8.19 11.46 6.86
C TYR A 91 9.41 11.49 5.95
N LYS A 92 10.49 10.86 6.37
CA LYS A 92 11.76 10.90 5.66
C LYS A 92 12.09 9.61 4.94
N ARG A 93 11.40 8.52 5.28
CA ARG A 93 11.59 7.22 4.65
C ARG A 93 10.27 6.50 4.50
N LEU A 94 10.15 5.79 3.40
CA LEU A 94 9.07 4.85 3.18
C LEU A 94 9.71 3.52 2.81
N ILE A 95 9.53 2.51 3.64
CA ILE A 95 10.08 1.19 3.40
C ILE A 95 8.97 0.25 2.96
N THR A 96 9.35 -0.78 2.23
CA THR A 96 8.43 -1.83 1.84
C THR A 96 9.01 -3.16 2.27
N TYR A 97 8.14 -4.03 2.77
CA TYR A 97 8.54 -5.35 3.23
C TYR A 97 8.05 -6.38 2.23
N THR A 98 8.99 -7.10 1.63
CA THR A 98 8.67 -8.16 0.68
C THR A 98 8.81 -9.50 1.39
N LEU A 99 7.72 -10.26 1.47
CA LEU A 99 7.77 -11.60 2.02
C LEU A 99 8.53 -12.51 1.06
N GLN A 100 9.31 -13.43 1.61
CA GLN A 100 10.10 -14.35 0.81
C GLN A 100 9.24 -15.19 -0.14
N SER A 101 8.00 -15.46 0.24
CA SER A 101 7.08 -16.24 -0.57
C SER A 101 6.54 -15.47 -1.76
N GLU A 102 6.81 -14.19 -1.86
CA GLU A 102 6.30 -13.35 -2.93
C GLU A 102 7.42 -12.97 -3.90
N PRO A 103 7.12 -12.94 -5.20
CA PRO A 103 8.09 -12.41 -6.15
C PRO A 103 8.38 -10.97 -5.80
N GLY A 104 9.64 -10.58 -5.89
CA GLY A 104 10.06 -9.22 -5.57
C GLY A 104 9.78 -8.24 -6.68
N THR A 105 8.63 -8.33 -7.32
CA THR A 105 8.32 -7.52 -8.50
C THR A 105 7.93 -6.10 -8.18
N SER A 106 7.65 -5.79 -6.92
CA SER A 106 7.23 -4.46 -6.49
C SER A 106 8.29 -3.74 -5.68
N LEU A 107 9.55 -4.06 -5.87
CA LEU A 107 10.65 -3.40 -5.16
C LEU A 107 10.90 -2.00 -5.72
N PHE A 108 11.23 -1.11 -4.83
CA PHE A 108 11.54 0.30 -5.14
C PHE A 108 12.77 0.74 -4.45
#